data_98671a0f7cd171480900672d23af51e8
#
_entry.id   98671a0f7cd171480900672d23af51e8
#
_cell.length_a   1.000
_cell.length_b   1.000
_cell.length_c   1.000
_cell.angle_alpha   90.00
_cell.angle_beta   90.00
_cell.angle_gamma   90.00
#
_symmetry.space_group_name_H-M   'P 1'
#
loop_
_entity.id
_entity.type
_entity.pdbx_description
1 polymer ?
#
loop_
_entity_poly.entity_id
_entity_poly.type
_entity_poly.pdbx_seq_one_letter_code
_entity_poly.pdbx_strand_id
1 'polypeptide(L)'
;DKKAVYNTTYELLHGLCRAIAPFAPYMSEEMYRNLTGEVSVHLAEYPKCNEELVDTKLEEKMDLAKNLVTLGRASREVERIKVRQPLQKVLVDGKFEDTISDVVDLIKEELNVKEVIFAKDLDEYMNFSLKPNFKEAGPLLGSKMNLFVGALSKLNAHETANKLEKGETLTVDLDGEAFEFNKDLVL
;
A
#
# COMPACT_ATOMS: atom_id res chain seq x y z
N ASP A 1 -8.07 -21.51 -14.41
CA ASP A 1 -8.02 -22.29 -15.65
C ASP A 1 -6.69 -22.04 -16.38
N LYS A 2 -5.94 -23.12 -16.64
CA LYS A 2 -4.60 -23.07 -17.24
C LYS A 2 -4.59 -22.35 -18.60
N LYS A 3 -5.63 -22.55 -19.41
CA LYS A 3 -5.76 -21.92 -20.73
C LYS A 3 -5.93 -20.38 -20.61
N ALA A 4 -6.70 -19.92 -19.64
CA ALA A 4 -6.88 -18.49 -19.39
C ALA A 4 -5.55 -17.82 -19.01
N VAL A 5 -4.77 -18.47 -18.14
CA VAL A 5 -3.43 -17.98 -17.75
C VAL A 5 -2.51 -17.85 -18.96
N TYR A 6 -2.47 -18.88 -19.83
CA TYR A 6 -1.65 -18.82 -21.03
C TYR A 6 -2.08 -17.71 -22.00
N ASN A 7 -3.39 -17.56 -22.22
CA ASN A 7 -3.91 -16.52 -23.12
C ASN A 7 -3.57 -15.12 -22.57
N THR A 8 -3.82 -14.88 -21.29
CA THR A 8 -3.50 -13.58 -20.66
C THR A 8 -2.01 -13.28 -20.71
N THR A 9 -1.16 -14.28 -20.41
CA THR A 9 0.29 -14.13 -20.48
C THR A 9 0.76 -13.84 -21.90
N TYR A 10 0.21 -14.51 -22.89
CA TYR A 10 0.53 -14.28 -24.29
C TYR A 10 0.18 -12.85 -24.71
N GLU A 11 -1.05 -12.40 -24.44
CA GLU A 11 -1.50 -11.05 -24.79
C GLU A 11 -0.63 -9.96 -24.12
N LEU A 12 -0.30 -10.15 -22.85
CA LEU A 12 0.57 -9.22 -22.12
C LEU A 12 1.97 -9.18 -22.72
N LEU A 13 2.60 -10.31 -22.97
CA LEU A 13 3.94 -10.39 -23.54
C LEU A 13 3.97 -9.86 -24.98
N HIS A 14 2.98 -10.19 -25.79
CA HIS A 14 2.83 -9.71 -27.15
C HIS A 14 2.69 -8.19 -27.21
N GLY A 15 1.85 -7.62 -26.33
CA GLY A 15 1.72 -6.17 -26.19
C GLY A 15 3.01 -5.50 -25.69
N LEU A 16 3.62 -6.11 -24.67
CA LEU A 16 4.86 -5.61 -24.06
C LEU A 16 6.02 -5.55 -25.08
N CYS A 17 6.24 -6.61 -25.86
CA CYS A 17 7.30 -6.62 -26.87
C CYS A 17 7.18 -5.45 -27.84
N ARG A 18 5.98 -5.16 -28.32
CA ARG A 18 5.73 -4.04 -29.23
C ARG A 18 5.90 -2.68 -28.56
N ALA A 19 5.48 -2.56 -27.31
CA ALA A 19 5.60 -1.31 -26.55
C ALA A 19 7.05 -0.96 -26.19
N ILE A 20 7.88 -1.95 -25.84
CA ILE A 20 9.28 -1.73 -25.45
C ILE A 20 10.28 -1.76 -26.61
N ALA A 21 9.85 -2.10 -27.82
CA ALA A 21 10.73 -2.19 -28.99
C ALA A 21 11.59 -0.93 -29.23
N PRO A 22 11.09 0.31 -29.06
CA PRO A 22 11.92 1.51 -29.21
C PRO A 22 13.03 1.65 -28.16
N PHE A 23 12.87 1.01 -26.98
CA PHE A 23 13.80 1.15 -25.86
C PHE A 23 14.75 -0.04 -25.73
N ALA A 24 14.27 -1.23 -26.07
CA ALA A 24 15.02 -2.50 -25.97
C ALA A 24 14.86 -3.34 -27.25
N PRO A 25 15.39 -2.87 -28.41
CA PRO A 25 15.10 -3.43 -29.73
C PRO A 25 15.49 -4.90 -29.85
N TYR A 26 16.65 -5.30 -29.37
CA TYR A 26 17.14 -6.69 -29.52
C TYR A 26 16.37 -7.69 -28.67
N MET A 27 16.06 -7.31 -27.43
CA MET A 27 15.31 -8.16 -26.51
C MET A 27 13.86 -8.34 -27.00
N SER A 28 13.22 -7.24 -27.38
CA SER A 28 11.84 -7.27 -27.88
C SER A 28 11.70 -8.04 -29.17
N GLU A 29 12.68 -7.95 -30.07
CA GLU A 29 12.73 -8.71 -31.31
C GLU A 29 12.80 -10.23 -31.03
N GLU A 30 13.71 -10.66 -30.17
CA GLU A 30 13.88 -12.07 -29.82
C GLU A 30 12.64 -12.63 -29.15
N MET A 31 12.06 -11.89 -28.18
CA MET A 31 10.82 -12.29 -27.52
C MET A 31 9.65 -12.37 -28.48
N TYR A 32 9.47 -11.38 -29.35
CA TYR A 32 8.36 -11.31 -30.30
C TYR A 32 8.40 -12.46 -31.30
N ARG A 33 9.55 -12.72 -31.87
CA ARG A 33 9.74 -13.82 -32.84
C ARG A 33 9.48 -15.19 -32.21
N ASN A 34 9.94 -15.41 -30.98
CA ASN A 34 9.69 -16.65 -30.25
C ASN A 34 8.21 -16.81 -29.87
N LEU A 35 7.50 -15.76 -29.60
CA LEU A 35 6.08 -15.79 -29.25
C LEU A 35 5.16 -15.97 -30.45
N THR A 36 5.45 -15.29 -31.57
CA THR A 36 4.53 -15.18 -32.70
C THR A 36 4.96 -15.98 -33.91
N GLY A 37 6.27 -16.22 -34.06
CA GLY A 37 6.87 -16.76 -35.28
C GLY A 37 6.93 -15.76 -36.44
N GLU A 38 6.53 -14.49 -36.22
CA GLU A 38 6.55 -13.44 -37.25
C GLU A 38 7.97 -12.91 -37.49
N VAL A 39 8.11 -12.13 -38.56
CA VAL A 39 9.43 -11.71 -39.09
C VAL A 39 10.14 -10.77 -38.13
N SER A 40 9.46 -9.74 -37.62
CA SER A 40 10.08 -8.74 -36.78
C SER A 40 9.05 -7.89 -35.98
N VAL A 41 9.35 -7.57 -34.72
CA VAL A 41 8.57 -6.66 -33.91
C VAL A 41 8.56 -5.22 -34.47
N HIS A 42 9.64 -4.85 -35.16
CA HIS A 42 9.79 -3.51 -35.74
C HIS A 42 8.91 -3.26 -36.98
N LEU A 43 8.33 -4.32 -37.53
CA LEU A 43 7.33 -4.25 -38.59
C LEU A 43 5.89 -4.29 -38.07
N ALA A 44 5.72 -4.60 -36.79
CA ALA A 44 4.42 -4.68 -36.16
C ALA A 44 3.87 -3.29 -35.79
N GLU A 45 2.55 -3.16 -35.79
CA GLU A 45 1.92 -1.93 -35.30
C GLU A 45 2.14 -1.74 -33.78
N TYR A 46 2.27 -0.49 -33.34
CA TYR A 46 2.32 -0.17 -31.92
C TYR A 46 1.00 -0.60 -31.25
N PRO A 47 1.05 -1.17 -30.03
CA PRO A 47 -0.15 -1.67 -29.36
C PRO A 47 -1.15 -0.54 -29.10
N LYS A 48 -2.41 -0.77 -29.40
CA LYS A 48 -3.52 0.13 -29.11
C LYS A 48 -4.25 -0.34 -27.87
N CYS A 49 -4.72 0.61 -27.04
CA CYS A 49 -5.56 0.29 -25.91
C CYS A 49 -6.92 -0.24 -26.39
N ASN A 50 -7.38 -1.33 -25.81
CA ASN A 50 -8.75 -1.78 -25.99
C ASN A 50 -9.60 -1.24 -24.84
N GLU A 51 -10.29 -0.14 -25.09
CA GLU A 51 -11.12 0.55 -24.10
C GLU A 51 -12.27 -0.31 -23.56
N GLU A 52 -12.73 -1.30 -24.33
CA GLU A 52 -13.77 -2.23 -23.91
C GLU A 52 -13.36 -3.16 -22.77
N LEU A 53 -12.05 -3.34 -22.58
CA LEU A 53 -11.47 -4.16 -21.52
C LEU A 53 -11.12 -3.36 -20.26
N VAL A 54 -11.27 -2.04 -20.29
CA VAL A 54 -10.97 -1.18 -19.13
C VAL A 54 -12.13 -1.25 -18.14
N ASP A 55 -11.88 -1.83 -16.98
CA ASP A 55 -12.81 -1.85 -15.84
C ASP A 55 -12.19 -1.14 -14.64
N THR A 56 -12.50 0.15 -14.53
CA THR A 56 -11.94 1.02 -13.48
C THR A 56 -12.30 0.53 -12.06
N LYS A 57 -13.46 -0.08 -11.89
CA LYS A 57 -13.86 -0.62 -10.58
C LYS A 57 -13.03 -1.85 -10.20
N LEU A 58 -12.75 -2.70 -11.18
CA LEU A 58 -11.86 -3.84 -10.98
C LEU A 58 -10.44 -3.38 -10.69
N GLU A 59 -9.96 -2.36 -11.40
CA GLU A 59 -8.63 -1.77 -11.19
C GLU A 59 -8.49 -1.21 -9.76
N GLU A 60 -9.44 -0.39 -9.31
CA GLU A 60 -9.47 0.14 -7.93
C GLU A 60 -9.49 -0.97 -6.88
N LYS A 61 -10.31 -1.99 -7.09
CA LYS A 61 -10.38 -3.18 -6.23
C LYS A 61 -9.04 -3.91 -6.15
N MET A 62 -8.41 -4.14 -7.30
CA MET A 62 -7.13 -4.83 -7.36
C MET A 62 -5.98 -4.00 -6.78
N ASP A 63 -6.00 -2.69 -6.95
CA ASP A 63 -5.01 -1.81 -6.34
C ASP A 63 -5.15 -1.78 -4.82
N LEU A 64 -6.37 -1.77 -4.30
CA LEU A 64 -6.60 -1.91 -2.87
C LEU A 64 -6.11 -3.27 -2.34
N ALA A 65 -6.41 -4.36 -3.04
CA ALA A 65 -5.93 -5.69 -2.68
C ALA A 65 -4.39 -5.78 -2.67
N LYS A 66 -3.72 -5.22 -3.67
CA LYS A 66 -2.25 -5.12 -3.75
C LYS A 66 -1.67 -4.33 -2.58
N ASN A 67 -2.30 -3.20 -2.23
CA ASN A 67 -1.87 -2.38 -1.10
C ASN A 67 -2.00 -3.14 0.23
N LEU A 68 -3.11 -3.84 0.44
CA LEU A 68 -3.31 -4.68 1.63
C LEU A 68 -2.28 -5.81 1.72
N VAL A 69 -1.99 -6.48 0.61
CA VAL A 69 -0.94 -7.51 0.55
C VAL A 69 0.44 -6.91 0.85
N THR A 70 0.74 -5.75 0.31
CA THR A 70 2.02 -5.06 0.55
C THR A 70 2.18 -4.70 2.03
N LEU A 71 1.15 -4.11 2.65
CA LEU A 71 1.13 -3.80 4.09
C LEU A 71 1.24 -5.06 4.95
N GLY A 72 0.52 -6.13 4.60
CA GLY A 72 0.58 -7.39 5.31
C GLY A 72 1.97 -8.06 5.23
N ARG A 73 2.64 -7.97 4.08
CA ARG A 73 4.03 -8.44 3.93
C ARG A 73 5.01 -7.59 4.72
N ALA A 74 4.84 -6.26 4.71
CA ALA A 74 5.65 -5.35 5.51
C ALA A 74 5.50 -5.64 7.01
N SER A 75 4.28 -5.88 7.49
CA SER A 75 4.04 -6.26 8.89
C SER A 75 4.72 -7.58 9.26
N ARG A 76 4.72 -8.56 8.36
CA ARG A 76 5.47 -9.81 8.56
C ARG A 76 6.98 -9.58 8.64
N GLU A 77 7.50 -8.67 7.83
CA GLU A 77 8.94 -8.34 7.81
C GLU A 77 9.37 -7.68 9.13
N VAL A 78 8.58 -6.74 9.65
CA VAL A 78 8.81 -6.10 10.96
C VAL A 78 8.91 -7.15 12.07
N GLU A 79 7.98 -8.13 12.08
CA GLU A 79 7.95 -9.21 13.05
C GLU A 79 8.87 -10.40 12.70
N ARG A 80 9.62 -10.30 11.59
CA ARG A 80 10.52 -11.36 11.08
C ARG A 80 9.83 -12.71 10.82
N ILE A 81 8.54 -12.68 10.47
CA ILE A 81 7.73 -13.85 10.14
C ILE A 81 7.83 -14.13 8.65
N LYS A 82 8.34 -15.30 8.27
CA LYS A 82 8.47 -15.69 6.85
C LYS A 82 7.08 -15.86 6.20
N VAL A 83 6.91 -15.45 4.94
CA VAL A 83 5.63 -15.58 4.21
C VAL A 83 5.14 -17.04 4.16
N ARG A 84 6.04 -18.01 4.06
CA ARG A 84 5.70 -19.46 4.08
C ARG A 84 5.15 -19.97 5.42
N GLN A 85 5.28 -19.21 6.51
CA GLN A 85 4.68 -19.54 7.79
C GLN A 85 3.22 -19.11 7.80
N PRO A 86 2.24 -20.04 7.88
CA PRO A 86 0.83 -19.67 7.89
C PRO A 86 0.46 -18.94 9.17
N LEU A 87 -0.34 -17.88 9.05
CA LEU A 87 -0.96 -17.19 10.17
C LEU A 87 -2.45 -17.50 10.23
N GLN A 88 -3.04 -17.36 11.40
CA GLN A 88 -4.46 -17.69 11.60
C GLN A 88 -5.36 -16.68 10.89
N LYS A 89 -5.10 -15.39 11.11
CA LYS A 89 -5.97 -14.33 10.61
C LYS A 89 -5.19 -13.05 10.28
N VAL A 90 -5.75 -12.26 9.39
CA VAL A 90 -5.41 -10.86 9.19
C VAL A 90 -6.67 -10.01 9.45
N LEU A 91 -6.48 -8.88 10.13
CA LEU A 91 -7.55 -7.92 10.38
C LEU A 91 -7.43 -6.81 9.33
N VAL A 92 -8.54 -6.48 8.71
CA VAL A 92 -8.67 -5.42 7.70
C VAL A 92 -9.79 -4.49 8.14
N ASP A 93 -9.67 -3.20 7.88
CA ASP A 93 -10.70 -2.22 8.18
C ASP A 93 -12.02 -2.59 7.46
N GLY A 94 -13.11 -2.65 8.22
CA GLY A 94 -14.43 -3.03 7.73
C GLY A 94 -14.97 -2.16 6.59
N LYS A 95 -14.47 -0.93 6.46
CA LYS A 95 -14.85 -0.04 5.33
C LYS A 95 -14.49 -0.61 3.96
N PHE A 96 -13.55 -1.55 3.89
CA PHE A 96 -13.11 -2.17 2.64
C PHE A 96 -13.87 -3.45 2.29
N GLU A 97 -14.72 -3.96 3.18
CA GLU A 97 -15.42 -5.24 3.02
C GLU A 97 -16.18 -5.32 1.69
N ASP A 98 -17.03 -4.33 1.41
CA ASP A 98 -17.83 -4.30 0.17
C ASP A 98 -16.97 -4.24 -1.10
N THR A 99 -15.80 -3.60 -1.00
CA THR A 99 -14.93 -3.41 -2.17
C THR A 99 -14.14 -4.66 -2.53
N ILE A 100 -13.65 -5.41 -1.53
CA ILE A 100 -12.69 -6.50 -1.76
C ILE A 100 -13.25 -7.90 -1.49
N SER A 101 -14.55 -8.04 -1.18
CA SER A 101 -15.19 -9.32 -0.87
C SER A 101 -14.89 -10.44 -1.88
N ASP A 102 -14.89 -10.09 -3.16
CA ASP A 102 -14.65 -11.06 -4.26
C ASP A 102 -13.18 -11.49 -4.40
N VAL A 103 -12.25 -10.71 -3.86
CA VAL A 103 -10.80 -10.94 -3.99
C VAL A 103 -10.13 -11.35 -2.67
N VAL A 104 -10.92 -11.61 -1.65
CA VAL A 104 -10.43 -12.03 -0.31
C VAL A 104 -9.56 -13.28 -0.39
N ASP A 105 -9.92 -14.23 -1.25
CA ASP A 105 -9.15 -15.47 -1.39
C ASP A 105 -7.75 -15.23 -1.97
N LEU A 106 -7.61 -14.28 -2.89
CA LEU A 106 -6.29 -13.87 -3.39
C LEU A 106 -5.43 -13.27 -2.26
N ILE A 107 -6.03 -12.44 -1.39
CA ILE A 107 -5.33 -11.86 -0.24
C ILE A 107 -4.89 -12.95 0.74
N LYS A 108 -5.75 -13.95 0.99
CA LYS A 108 -5.40 -15.09 1.85
C LYS A 108 -4.21 -15.88 1.32
N GLU A 109 -4.22 -16.19 0.02
CA GLU A 109 -3.15 -16.93 -0.64
C GLU A 109 -1.84 -16.16 -0.61
N GLU A 110 -1.86 -14.88 -0.98
CA GLU A 110 -0.67 -14.02 -1.06
C GLU A 110 -0.04 -13.73 0.31
N LEU A 111 -0.85 -13.63 1.35
CA LEU A 111 -0.39 -13.43 2.72
C LEU A 111 -0.18 -14.75 3.48
N ASN A 112 -0.58 -15.88 2.92
CA ASN A 112 -0.59 -17.19 3.59
C ASN A 112 -1.28 -17.11 4.95
N VAL A 113 -2.52 -16.63 4.95
CA VAL A 113 -3.38 -16.55 6.14
C VAL A 113 -4.63 -17.40 5.95
N LYS A 114 -5.17 -17.96 7.03
CA LYS A 114 -6.36 -18.81 6.96
C LYS A 114 -7.64 -17.99 6.82
N GLU A 115 -7.68 -16.82 7.46
CA GLU A 115 -8.88 -15.97 7.50
C GLU A 115 -8.53 -14.50 7.30
N VAL A 116 -9.41 -13.76 6.61
CA VAL A 116 -9.46 -12.32 6.58
C VAL A 116 -10.69 -11.89 7.35
N ILE A 117 -10.51 -11.08 8.39
CA ILE A 117 -11.59 -10.59 9.24
C ILE A 117 -11.71 -9.09 9.04
N PHE A 118 -12.90 -8.63 8.68
CA PHE A 118 -13.22 -7.22 8.59
C PHE A 118 -13.64 -6.71 9.97
N ALA A 119 -12.77 -5.89 10.57
CA ALA A 119 -13.01 -5.32 11.89
C ALA A 119 -13.68 -3.95 11.75
N LYS A 120 -14.75 -3.72 12.50
CA LYS A 120 -15.43 -2.41 12.55
C LYS A 120 -14.60 -1.37 13.28
N ASP A 121 -13.79 -1.82 14.22
CA ASP A 121 -12.88 -1.01 15.01
C ASP A 121 -11.53 -1.71 15.07
N LEU A 122 -10.53 -1.11 14.45
CA LEU A 122 -9.15 -1.58 14.50
C LEU A 122 -8.38 -1.02 15.68
N ASP A 123 -8.94 -0.03 16.35
CA ASP A 123 -8.27 0.74 17.39
C ASP A 123 -7.88 -0.14 18.60
N GLU A 124 -8.68 -1.18 18.88
CA GLU A 124 -8.36 -2.18 19.92
C GLU A 124 -7.07 -2.99 19.63
N TYR A 125 -6.69 -3.06 18.34
CA TYR A 125 -5.55 -3.87 17.90
C TYR A 125 -4.33 -3.02 17.49
N MET A 126 -4.48 -1.69 17.49
CA MET A 126 -3.43 -0.77 17.07
C MET A 126 -2.77 -0.09 18.27
N ASN A 127 -1.47 -0.18 18.34
CA ASN A 127 -0.68 0.58 19.29
C ASN A 127 -0.21 1.88 18.62
N PHE A 128 -0.85 2.98 18.96
CA PHE A 128 -0.41 4.29 18.50
C PHE A 128 0.79 4.77 19.31
N SER A 129 1.78 5.30 18.64
CA SER A 129 2.90 5.99 19.28
C SER A 129 3.07 7.36 18.62
N LEU A 130 3.02 8.41 19.41
CA LEU A 130 3.26 9.76 18.92
C LEU A 130 4.76 10.04 18.93
N LYS A 131 5.29 10.40 17.77
CA LYS A 131 6.68 10.81 17.63
C LYS A 131 6.72 12.26 17.11
N PRO A 132 7.56 13.13 17.67
CA PRO A 132 7.68 14.46 17.13
C PRO A 132 8.32 14.43 15.74
N ASN A 133 7.80 15.26 14.85
CA ASN A 133 8.46 15.53 13.57
C ASN A 133 9.62 16.51 13.80
N PHE A 134 10.80 16.00 14.02
CA PHE A 134 11.99 16.83 14.33
C PHE A 134 12.31 17.86 13.25
N LYS A 135 11.92 17.61 12.01
CA LYS A 135 12.19 18.51 10.89
C LYS A 135 11.37 19.79 10.99
N GLU A 136 10.10 19.66 11.33
CA GLU A 136 9.17 20.78 11.43
C GLU A 136 9.13 21.38 12.85
N ALA A 137 9.15 20.53 13.87
CA ALA A 137 9.11 20.99 15.28
C ALA A 137 10.45 21.54 15.77
N GLY A 138 11.57 21.06 15.23
CA GLY A 138 12.92 21.49 15.65
C GLY A 138 13.16 22.99 15.56
N PRO A 139 12.92 23.66 14.41
CA PRO A 139 13.07 25.10 14.26
C PRO A 139 12.18 25.94 15.18
N LEU A 140 11.01 25.41 15.54
CA LEU A 140 10.02 26.11 16.39
C LEU A 140 10.33 25.97 17.87
N LEU A 141 10.76 24.79 18.30
CA LEU A 141 10.90 24.45 19.72
C LEU A 141 12.34 24.56 20.24
N GLY A 142 13.32 24.42 19.38
CA GLY A 142 14.74 24.53 19.75
C GLY A 142 15.08 23.73 21.01
N SER A 143 15.51 24.40 22.09
CA SER A 143 15.86 23.79 23.38
C SER A 143 14.68 23.14 24.12
N LYS A 144 13.43 23.53 23.82
CA LYS A 144 12.22 22.96 24.41
C LYS A 144 11.77 21.64 23.77
N MET A 145 12.48 21.14 22.75
CA MET A 145 12.15 19.91 22.05
C MET A 145 12.03 18.69 22.97
N ASN A 146 12.92 18.57 23.94
CA ASN A 146 12.87 17.48 24.93
C ASN A 146 11.64 17.53 25.84
N LEU A 147 11.17 18.74 26.16
CA LEU A 147 9.93 18.92 26.91
C LEU A 147 8.71 18.51 26.09
N PHE A 148 8.71 18.84 24.79
CA PHE A 148 7.67 18.44 23.87
C PHE A 148 7.61 16.90 23.69
N VAL A 149 8.74 16.22 23.54
CA VAL A 149 8.79 14.75 23.52
C VAL A 149 8.21 14.15 24.81
N GLY A 150 8.58 14.72 25.96
CA GLY A 150 8.07 14.30 27.28
C GLY A 150 6.56 14.58 27.44
N ALA A 151 6.05 15.68 26.89
CA ALA A 151 4.64 16.00 26.90
C ALA A 151 3.83 15.06 25.99
N LEU A 152 4.31 14.78 24.77
CA LEU A 152 3.67 13.85 23.85
C LEU A 152 3.56 12.43 24.43
N SER A 153 4.58 11.98 25.16
CA SER A 153 4.56 10.64 25.78
C SER A 153 3.54 10.47 26.91
N LYS A 154 3.04 11.58 27.45
CA LYS A 154 1.99 11.58 28.49
C LYS A 154 0.57 11.64 27.93
N LEU A 155 0.41 12.00 26.66
CA LEU A 155 -0.89 12.04 25.99
C LEU A 155 -1.37 10.63 25.63
N ASN A 156 -2.69 10.48 25.60
CA ASN A 156 -3.29 9.28 25.02
C ASN A 156 -3.05 9.32 23.49
N ALA A 157 -2.17 8.46 23.01
CA ALA A 157 -1.73 8.45 21.62
C ALA A 157 -2.89 8.27 20.65
N HIS A 158 -3.85 7.40 20.98
CA HIS A 158 -5.03 7.11 20.15
C HIS A 158 -5.96 8.33 20.02
N GLU A 159 -6.34 8.94 21.15
CA GLU A 159 -7.22 10.13 21.14
C GLU A 159 -6.56 11.32 20.44
N THR A 160 -5.25 11.48 20.66
CA THR A 160 -4.45 12.54 20.06
C THR A 160 -4.36 12.35 18.53
N ALA A 161 -4.06 11.14 18.07
CA ALA A 161 -4.01 10.83 16.64
C ALA A 161 -5.36 11.10 15.96
N ASN A 162 -6.47 10.64 16.53
CA ASN A 162 -7.81 10.87 16.00
C ASN A 162 -8.20 12.36 15.90
N LYS A 163 -7.81 13.18 16.87
CA LYS A 163 -8.05 14.63 16.84
C LYS A 163 -7.20 15.31 15.77
N LEU A 164 -5.92 14.93 15.67
CA LEU A 164 -5.01 15.47 14.65
C LEU A 164 -5.43 15.08 13.24
N GLU A 165 -5.96 13.87 13.02
CA GLU A 165 -6.49 13.46 11.73
C GLU A 165 -7.73 14.25 11.29
N LYS A 166 -8.54 14.68 12.25
CA LYS A 166 -9.69 15.59 12.01
C LYS A 166 -9.27 17.04 11.76
N GLY A 167 -7.97 17.34 11.81
CA GLY A 167 -7.43 18.68 11.61
C GLY A 167 -7.53 19.58 12.84
N GLU A 168 -7.77 19.01 14.02
CA GLU A 168 -7.79 19.78 15.28
C GLU A 168 -6.37 20.14 15.72
N THR A 169 -6.21 21.33 16.30
CA THR A 169 -4.98 21.75 16.96
C THR A 169 -5.07 21.40 18.44
N LEU A 170 -4.01 20.83 18.97
CA LEU A 170 -3.93 20.42 20.37
C LEU A 170 -2.89 21.25 21.11
N THR A 171 -3.11 21.42 22.40
CA THR A 171 -2.24 22.22 23.27
C THR A 171 -1.55 21.34 24.29
N VAL A 172 -0.25 21.52 24.46
CA VAL A 172 0.56 20.91 25.54
C VAL A 172 1.24 21.99 26.36
N ASP A 173 1.43 21.72 27.63
CA ASP A 173 2.20 22.57 28.51
C ASP A 173 3.69 22.24 28.41
N LEU A 174 4.50 23.25 28.09
CA LEU A 174 5.94 23.18 28.03
C LEU A 174 6.57 24.11 29.04
N ASP A 175 6.69 23.64 30.28
CA ASP A 175 7.28 24.40 31.42
C ASP A 175 6.53 25.70 31.75
N GLY A 176 5.19 25.61 31.78
CA GLY A 176 4.28 26.74 32.08
C GLY A 176 3.89 27.59 30.89
N GLU A 177 4.34 27.25 29.67
CA GLU A 177 3.88 27.88 28.44
C GLU A 177 3.01 26.91 27.65
N ALA A 178 1.82 27.32 27.26
CA ALA A 178 0.94 26.55 26.40
C ALA A 178 1.47 26.56 24.95
N PHE A 179 1.78 25.40 24.41
CA PHE A 179 2.23 25.24 23.02
C PHE A 179 1.17 24.49 22.20
N GLU A 180 0.75 25.12 21.13
CA GLU A 180 -0.21 24.52 20.20
C GLU A 180 0.54 23.73 19.10
N PHE A 181 0.04 22.54 18.79
CA PHE A 181 0.61 21.70 17.74
C PHE A 181 -0.49 21.06 16.89
N ASN A 182 -0.14 20.80 15.64
CA ASN A 182 -1.00 20.17 14.63
C ASN A 182 -0.36 18.88 14.11
N LYS A 183 -1.00 18.26 13.12
CA LYS A 183 -0.53 17.03 12.46
C LYS A 183 0.88 17.15 11.85
N ASP A 184 1.32 18.35 11.45
CA ASP A 184 2.63 18.53 10.80
C ASP A 184 3.79 18.37 11.78
N LEU A 185 3.54 18.63 13.07
CA LEU A 185 4.55 18.57 14.13
C LEU A 185 4.70 17.18 14.79
N VAL A 186 3.81 16.24 14.46
CA VAL A 186 3.76 14.89 15.06
C VAL A 186 3.60 13.83 13.95
N LEU A 187 4.30 12.72 14.11
CA LEU A 187 4.27 11.54 13.24
C LEU A 187 3.63 10.36 13.97
#